data_c1a2b90156405fb0bb663f755b977411
#
_entry.id   c1a2b90156405fb0bb663f755b977411
#
_cell.length_a   1.000
_cell.length_b   1.000
_cell.length_c   1.000
_cell.angle_alpha   90.00
_cell.angle_beta   90.00
_cell.angle_gamma   90.00
#
_symmetry.space_group_name_H-M   'P 1'
#
loop_
_entity.id
_entity.type
_entity.pdbx_description
1 polymer ?
#
loop_
_entity_poly.entity_id
_entity_poly.type
_entity_poly.pdbx_seq_one_letter_code
_entity_poly.pdbx_strand_id
1 'polypeptide(L)'
;MPNNALMPCRLSQSKTQQRGGAMCGNNMRRQAARRPQELLLRLLPLLLVVLLAIAPASAREMLAPGFVYLRDVDSSITQDIRYATRDNFTGYPLPGYSAPECVLRREAAEALKQVQADLARQNLGLKVYDCYRPIRASRAMTAWAHDGSDDTATRRFYPALHKRSLFALGFIAARSRHSTGTAIDVTLVRLPVARAPRFDPTARYGPCTGPADQRAPDNSVDMGTGFDCFDTRSYGANMSIAPEQRHWRVLLQSAMRRHGFANYFREWWHYSFYGAPEPRAYDFSITPRGRLGAGLESATPPIR
;
A
#
# COMPACT_ATOMS: atom_id res chain seq x y z
N MET A 1 -31.54 -44.02 -24.78
CA MET A 1 -32.76 -44.78 -24.33
C MET A 1 -32.72 -44.91 -22.82
N PRO A 2 -33.82 -44.83 -22.14
CA PRO A 2 -34.77 -43.70 -22.05
C PRO A 2 -34.96 -43.22 -20.59
N ASN A 3 -35.42 -41.94 -20.45
CA ASN A 3 -36.76 -41.57 -19.92
C ASN A 3 -37.04 -41.90 -18.44
N ASN A 4 -37.53 -40.99 -17.64
CA ASN A 4 -38.85 -40.33 -17.56
C ASN A 4 -38.74 -39.25 -16.46
N ALA A 5 -39.12 -38.04 -16.64
CA ALA A 5 -40.45 -37.46 -16.91
C ALA A 5 -41.34 -37.30 -15.66
N LEU A 6 -41.72 -36.04 -15.45
CA LEU A 6 -43.06 -35.47 -15.21
C LEU A 6 -43.62 -35.54 -13.78
N MET A 7 -43.93 -34.47 -13.19
CA MET A 7 -45.01 -33.48 -13.26
C MET A 7 -46.02 -33.60 -12.09
N PRO A 8 -47.03 -32.73 -11.94
CA PRO A 8 -47.24 -31.84 -10.76
C PRO A 8 -48.63 -32.05 -10.17
N CYS A 9 -49.00 -31.32 -9.10
CA CYS A 9 -50.39 -31.10 -8.70
C CYS A 9 -50.50 -29.86 -7.82
N ARG A 10 -51.16 -28.87 -8.25
CA ARG A 10 -52.55 -28.38 -8.37
C ARG A 10 -53.20 -27.99 -7.03
N LEU A 11 -53.49 -26.74 -6.96
CA LEU A 11 -54.67 -25.95 -6.51
C LEU A 11 -55.77 -26.70 -5.71
N SER A 12 -56.22 -26.02 -4.64
CA SER A 12 -57.64 -25.94 -4.37
C SER A 12 -58.01 -24.65 -3.58
N GLN A 13 -58.95 -23.92 -4.12
CA GLN A 13 -59.72 -22.84 -3.54
C GLN A 13 -60.94 -23.38 -2.76
N SER A 14 -61.44 -22.64 -1.78
CA SER A 14 -62.88 -22.39 -1.52
C SER A 14 -63.04 -21.38 -0.41
N LYS A 15 -63.62 -20.33 -0.62
CA LYS A 15 -64.92 -19.61 -0.57
C LYS A 15 -65.85 -20.10 0.56
N THR A 16 -66.30 -19.17 1.36
CA THR A 16 -67.71 -18.76 1.66
C THR A 16 -67.75 -18.00 2.98
N GLN A 17 -68.14 -16.80 3.11
CA GLN A 17 -69.37 -16.07 2.94
C GLN A 17 -70.26 -16.01 4.22
N GLN A 18 -70.43 -14.80 4.71
CA GLN A 18 -71.68 -14.05 5.10
C GLN A 18 -72.18 -14.01 6.55
N ARG A 19 -72.60 -12.76 6.84
CA ARG A 19 -73.70 -12.18 7.66
C ARG A 19 -73.29 -11.86 9.11
N GLY A 20 -73.45 -10.72 9.66
CA GLY A 20 -74.44 -9.62 9.50
C GLY A 20 -74.96 -9.32 10.89
N GLY A 21 -74.92 -8.04 11.34
CA GLY A 21 -75.50 -7.67 12.60
C GLY A 21 -75.07 -6.27 13.07
N ALA A 22 -75.84 -5.29 12.70
CA ALA A 22 -75.71 -3.95 13.26
C ALA A 22 -76.46 -3.85 14.62
N MET A 23 -75.86 -3.15 15.60
CA MET A 23 -76.62 -2.41 16.59
C MET A 23 -75.84 -1.22 17.20
N CYS A 24 -76.60 -0.13 17.31
CA CYS A 24 -76.26 1.19 17.88
C CYS A 24 -75.83 1.14 19.34
N GLY A 25 -75.09 2.18 19.76
CA GLY A 25 -75.32 2.72 21.06
C GLY A 25 -74.07 3.24 21.82
N ASN A 26 -74.11 4.56 22.00
CA ASN A 26 -73.58 5.36 23.10
C ASN A 26 -72.14 5.88 23.11
N ASN A 27 -72.10 7.15 22.76
CA ASN A 27 -71.11 8.14 23.11
C ASN A 27 -70.84 8.18 24.63
N MET A 28 -69.65 7.92 25.04
CA MET A 28 -69.13 8.38 26.32
C MET A 28 -67.67 8.87 26.12
N ARG A 29 -67.59 10.21 26.11
CA ARG A 29 -66.27 10.90 26.12
C ARG A 29 -65.46 10.45 27.35
N ARG A 30 -64.44 9.61 27.14
CA ARG A 30 -63.39 9.42 28.14
C ARG A 30 -62.17 10.23 27.70
N GLN A 31 -61.86 11.27 28.47
CA GLN A 31 -60.59 11.96 28.43
C GLN A 31 -59.52 10.94 28.79
N ALA A 32 -58.73 10.52 27.81
CA ALA A 32 -57.58 9.66 28.05
C ALA A 32 -56.44 10.53 28.61
N ALA A 33 -56.18 10.38 29.89
CA ALA A 33 -54.95 10.83 30.53
C ALA A 33 -53.77 10.21 29.78
N ARG A 34 -52.95 11.02 29.13
CA ARG A 34 -51.74 10.58 28.45
C ARG A 34 -50.77 10.03 29.48
N ARG A 35 -50.48 8.72 29.42
CA ARG A 35 -49.53 8.05 30.31
C ARG A 35 -48.11 8.56 30.04
N PRO A 36 -47.33 8.86 31.07
CA PRO A 36 -45.93 9.36 30.92
C PRO A 36 -44.99 8.37 30.22
N GLN A 37 -45.39 7.13 30.01
CA GLN A 37 -44.58 6.10 29.34
C GLN A 37 -44.41 6.32 27.83
N GLU A 38 -45.30 7.02 27.15
CA GLU A 38 -45.17 7.28 25.72
C GLU A 38 -44.12 8.36 25.39
N LEU A 39 -43.80 9.23 26.35
CA LEU A 39 -42.77 10.25 26.16
C LEU A 39 -41.35 9.64 26.24
N LEU A 40 -41.14 8.63 27.07
CA LEU A 40 -39.87 7.91 27.19
C LEU A 40 -39.56 7.07 25.94
N LEU A 41 -40.58 6.46 25.29
CA LEU A 41 -40.36 5.66 24.08
C LEU A 41 -39.99 6.49 22.84
N ARG A 42 -40.38 7.79 22.82
CA ARG A 42 -40.02 8.69 21.68
C ARG A 42 -38.64 9.31 21.80
N LEU A 43 -38.06 9.37 23.00
CA LEU A 43 -36.71 9.89 23.22
C LEU A 43 -35.59 8.82 23.06
N LEU A 44 -35.93 7.55 23.20
CA LEU A 44 -34.98 6.43 23.05
C LEU A 44 -34.30 6.36 21.67
N PRO A 45 -35.02 6.49 20.52
CA PRO A 45 -34.40 6.48 19.22
C PRO A 45 -33.52 7.72 18.95
N LEU A 46 -33.86 8.88 19.54
CA LEU A 46 -33.04 10.09 19.39
C LEU A 46 -31.71 9.98 20.13
N LEU A 47 -31.72 9.37 21.32
CA LEU A 47 -30.50 9.10 22.10
C LEU A 47 -29.59 8.05 21.40
N LEU A 48 -30.21 7.06 20.75
CA LEU A 48 -29.45 6.00 20.00
C LEU A 48 -28.81 6.58 18.75
N VAL A 49 -29.44 7.52 18.06
CA VAL A 49 -28.88 8.20 16.88
C VAL A 49 -27.72 9.12 17.25
N VAL A 50 -27.77 9.79 18.40
CA VAL A 50 -26.66 10.63 18.89
C VAL A 50 -25.45 9.79 19.32
N LEU A 51 -25.65 8.61 19.91
CA LEU A 51 -24.58 7.69 20.27
C LEU A 51 -23.92 7.01 19.07
N LEU A 52 -24.63 6.82 17.96
CA LEU A 52 -24.07 6.28 16.71
C LEU A 52 -23.28 7.32 15.91
N ALA A 53 -23.43 8.61 16.18
CA ALA A 53 -22.70 9.68 15.49
C ALA A 53 -21.30 9.96 16.06
N ILE A 54 -20.96 9.38 17.21
CA ILE A 54 -19.60 9.44 17.75
C ILE A 54 -18.84 8.19 17.26
N ALA A 55 -18.63 8.10 15.94
CA ALA A 55 -17.58 7.24 15.42
C ALA A 55 -16.28 7.70 16.09
N PRO A 56 -15.50 6.82 16.76
CA PRO A 56 -14.21 7.23 17.30
C PRO A 56 -13.42 7.81 16.14
N ALA A 57 -13.05 9.08 16.22
CA ALA A 57 -12.10 9.66 15.32
C ALA A 57 -10.88 8.73 15.39
N SER A 58 -10.65 7.96 14.33
CA SER A 58 -9.53 7.02 14.27
C SER A 58 -8.30 7.83 14.61
N ALA A 59 -7.71 7.57 15.78
CA ALA A 59 -6.53 8.28 16.23
C ALA A 59 -5.49 8.08 15.14
N ARG A 60 -5.18 9.17 14.42
CA ARG A 60 -4.24 9.13 13.31
C ARG A 60 -2.92 8.65 13.88
N GLU A 61 -2.48 7.48 13.45
CA GLU A 61 -1.20 6.93 13.87
C GLU A 61 -0.10 7.88 13.39
N MET A 62 0.53 8.57 14.33
CA MET A 62 1.63 9.49 14.03
C MET A 62 2.89 8.71 13.69
N LEU A 63 3.71 9.26 12.80
CA LEU A 63 5.03 8.68 12.54
C LEU A 63 5.82 8.58 13.85
N ALA A 64 6.59 7.51 13.99
CA ALA A 64 7.48 7.36 15.13
C ALA A 64 8.52 8.50 15.16
N PRO A 65 8.99 8.93 16.34
CA PRO A 65 9.99 9.98 16.47
C PRO A 65 11.22 9.73 15.58
N GLY A 66 11.65 10.76 14.87
CA GLY A 66 12.78 10.71 13.94
C GLY A 66 12.44 10.19 12.55
N PHE A 67 11.16 9.84 12.28
CA PHE A 67 10.69 9.52 10.92
C PHE A 67 10.05 10.74 10.26
N VAL A 68 10.17 10.80 8.92
CA VAL A 68 9.61 11.86 8.09
C VAL A 68 9.02 11.26 6.81
N TYR A 69 8.04 11.94 6.23
CA TYR A 69 7.64 11.68 4.84
C TYR A 69 8.70 12.23 3.90
N LEU A 70 9.15 11.44 2.94
CA LEU A 70 10.16 11.88 1.95
C LEU A 70 9.70 13.12 1.18
N ARG A 71 8.40 13.25 0.87
CA ARG A 71 7.84 14.42 0.18
C ARG A 71 7.98 15.73 0.96
N ASP A 72 8.12 15.67 2.29
CA ASP A 72 8.35 16.87 3.12
C ASP A 72 9.82 17.29 3.13
N VAL A 73 10.74 16.38 2.74
CA VAL A 73 12.17 16.62 2.62
C VAL A 73 12.56 17.00 1.20
N ASP A 74 12.07 16.23 0.22
CA ASP A 74 12.25 16.48 -1.21
C ASP A 74 11.08 15.92 -2.03
N SER A 75 10.22 16.80 -2.52
CA SER A 75 9.07 16.43 -3.33
C SER A 75 9.41 16.11 -4.80
N SER A 76 10.64 16.37 -5.24
CA SER A 76 11.10 16.07 -6.61
C SER A 76 11.43 14.59 -6.81
N ILE A 77 11.64 13.83 -5.71
CA ILE A 77 11.88 12.38 -5.78
C ILE A 77 10.55 11.67 -6.10
N THR A 78 10.52 10.96 -7.22
CA THR A 78 9.32 10.21 -7.64
C THR A 78 9.06 9.05 -6.69
N GLN A 79 7.79 8.81 -6.35
CA GLN A 79 7.37 7.70 -5.50
C GLN A 79 6.43 6.77 -6.24
N ASP A 80 6.75 5.49 -6.25
CA ASP A 80 5.97 4.39 -6.82
C ASP A 80 5.96 3.23 -5.81
N ILE A 81 5.30 3.47 -4.67
CA ILE A 81 5.33 2.57 -3.50
C ILE A 81 4.56 1.28 -3.82
N ARG A 82 5.30 0.27 -4.28
CA ARG A 82 4.76 -0.97 -4.84
C ARG A 82 3.97 -1.78 -3.82
N TYR A 83 4.41 -1.81 -2.57
CA TYR A 83 3.74 -2.60 -1.52
C TYR A 83 2.43 -1.98 -1.01
N ALA A 84 2.12 -0.74 -1.39
CA ALA A 84 0.81 -0.14 -1.20
C ALA A 84 -0.20 -0.52 -2.31
N THR A 85 0.22 -1.28 -3.31
CA THR A 85 -0.55 -1.64 -4.52
C THR A 85 -0.54 -3.15 -4.77
N ARG A 86 -1.17 -3.58 -5.86
CA ARG A 86 -1.11 -4.97 -6.34
C ARG A 86 0.11 -5.26 -7.22
N ASP A 87 0.85 -4.23 -7.63
CA ASP A 87 2.04 -4.37 -8.48
C ASP A 87 3.28 -4.73 -7.63
N ASN A 88 3.23 -5.86 -6.95
CA ASN A 88 4.32 -6.44 -6.20
C ASN A 88 4.25 -7.97 -6.26
N PHE A 89 5.27 -8.65 -5.76
CA PHE A 89 5.40 -10.11 -5.87
C PHE A 89 4.38 -10.91 -5.06
N THR A 90 3.67 -10.28 -4.11
CA THR A 90 2.58 -10.95 -3.38
C THR A 90 1.22 -10.83 -4.10
N GLY A 91 1.07 -9.87 -5.03
CA GLY A 91 -0.17 -9.62 -5.77
C GLY A 91 -1.24 -8.85 -5.00
N TYR A 92 -0.95 -8.41 -3.77
CA TYR A 92 -1.87 -7.63 -2.93
C TYR A 92 -1.13 -6.56 -2.11
N PRO A 93 -1.81 -5.48 -1.69
CA PRO A 93 -1.22 -4.49 -0.80
C PRO A 93 -0.83 -5.11 0.54
N LEU A 94 0.36 -4.80 1.03
CA LEU A 94 0.87 -5.38 2.27
C LEU A 94 0.30 -4.69 3.52
N PRO A 95 0.16 -5.42 4.63
CA PRO A 95 -0.33 -4.87 5.89
C PRO A 95 0.55 -3.71 6.39
N GLY A 96 -0.09 -2.60 6.77
CA GLY A 96 0.59 -1.41 7.26
C GLY A 96 0.92 -0.37 6.19
N TYR A 97 0.70 -0.65 4.90
CA TYR A 97 0.74 0.33 3.82
C TYR A 97 -0.66 0.91 3.59
N SER A 98 -1.08 1.84 4.45
CA SER A 98 -2.38 2.52 4.30
C SER A 98 -2.34 3.69 3.32
N ALA A 99 -1.14 4.06 2.86
CA ALA A 99 -0.90 5.07 1.82
C ALA A 99 0.35 4.75 1.00
N PRO A 100 0.41 5.16 -0.28
CA PRO A 100 1.59 5.02 -1.13
C PRO A 100 2.60 6.14 -0.85
N GLU A 101 3.09 6.21 0.38
CA GLU A 101 4.04 7.23 0.85
C GLU A 101 5.36 6.60 1.28
N CYS A 102 6.46 7.20 0.88
CA CYS A 102 7.79 6.88 1.38
C CYS A 102 8.01 7.57 2.73
N VAL A 103 8.26 6.78 3.76
CA VAL A 103 8.62 7.23 5.10
C VAL A 103 10.03 6.72 5.40
N LEU A 104 10.90 7.57 5.93
CA LEU A 104 12.28 7.24 6.26
C LEU A 104 12.69 7.85 7.60
N ARG A 105 13.79 7.36 8.17
CA ARG A 105 14.54 8.15 9.15
C ARG A 105 14.97 9.45 8.51
N ARG A 106 14.90 10.56 9.27
CA ARG A 106 15.22 11.91 8.78
C ARG A 106 16.61 11.95 8.14
N GLU A 107 17.58 11.35 8.79
CA GLU A 107 18.96 11.33 8.33
C GLU A 107 19.11 10.65 6.96
N ALA A 108 18.38 9.54 6.75
CA ALA A 108 18.36 8.84 5.46
C ALA A 108 17.64 9.65 4.37
N ALA A 109 16.53 10.34 4.71
CA ALA A 109 15.79 11.18 3.79
C ALA A 109 16.62 12.40 3.34
N GLU A 110 17.33 13.06 4.26
CA GLU A 110 18.23 14.18 3.94
C GLU A 110 19.41 13.74 3.09
N ALA A 111 20.00 12.58 3.37
CA ALA A 111 21.06 12.00 2.53
C ALA A 111 20.54 11.70 1.12
N LEU A 112 19.32 11.15 0.99
CA LEU A 112 18.70 10.84 -0.30
C LEU A 112 18.43 12.11 -1.13
N LYS A 113 18.03 13.21 -0.49
CA LYS A 113 17.90 14.54 -1.12
C LYS A 113 19.23 14.99 -1.75
N GLN A 114 20.38 14.72 -1.12
CA GLN A 114 21.68 15.04 -1.71
C GLN A 114 21.98 14.18 -2.94
N VAL A 115 21.61 12.88 -2.91
CA VAL A 115 21.70 12.01 -4.10
C VAL A 115 20.85 12.57 -5.25
N GLN A 116 19.61 12.98 -4.96
CA GLN A 116 18.71 13.60 -5.96
C GLN A 116 19.34 14.85 -6.57
N ALA A 117 19.90 15.73 -5.76
CA ALA A 117 20.54 16.96 -6.23
C ALA A 117 21.76 16.68 -7.15
N ASP A 118 22.55 15.66 -6.84
CA ASP A 118 23.68 15.23 -7.68
C ASP A 118 23.21 14.70 -9.04
N LEU A 119 22.16 13.87 -9.04
CA LEU A 119 21.60 13.26 -10.25
C LEU A 119 20.91 14.30 -11.14
N ALA A 120 20.22 15.30 -10.53
CA ALA A 120 19.53 16.35 -11.27
C ALA A 120 20.45 17.14 -12.19
N ARG A 121 21.73 17.34 -11.80
CA ARG A 121 22.73 17.98 -12.65
C ARG A 121 23.07 17.20 -13.93
N GLN A 122 22.67 15.93 -14.00
CA GLN A 122 22.85 15.03 -15.13
C GLN A 122 21.52 14.71 -15.84
N ASN A 123 20.46 15.51 -15.62
CA ASN A 123 19.10 15.27 -16.12
C ASN A 123 18.54 13.89 -15.69
N LEU A 124 18.93 13.43 -14.49
CA LEU A 124 18.44 12.20 -13.87
C LEU A 124 17.77 12.52 -12.54
N GLY A 125 16.88 11.66 -12.11
CA GLY A 125 16.25 11.72 -10.81
C GLY A 125 16.09 10.33 -10.21
N LEU A 126 15.70 10.30 -8.94
CA LEU A 126 15.36 9.09 -8.22
C LEU A 126 13.87 8.78 -8.34
N LYS A 127 13.55 7.48 -8.37
CA LYS A 127 12.23 6.93 -8.10
C LYS A 127 12.35 5.86 -7.03
N VAL A 128 11.54 5.95 -5.96
CA VAL A 128 11.54 5.00 -4.86
C VAL A 128 10.39 4.02 -4.99
N TYR A 129 10.65 2.73 -4.75
CA TYR A 129 9.68 1.64 -4.76
C TYR A 129 9.25 1.22 -3.35
N ASP A 130 10.18 1.26 -2.38
CA ASP A 130 9.94 0.99 -0.98
C ASP A 130 10.90 1.78 -0.09
N CYS A 131 10.43 2.10 1.11
CA CYS A 131 11.16 2.85 2.12
C CYS A 131 11.06 2.14 3.48
N TYR A 132 10.55 2.80 4.52
CA TYR A 132 10.18 2.10 5.74
C TYR A 132 9.11 1.04 5.44
N ARG A 133 9.35 -0.18 5.92
CA ARG A 133 8.43 -1.32 5.79
C ARG A 133 8.03 -1.79 7.19
N PRO A 134 6.75 -1.70 7.59
CA PRO A 134 6.30 -2.23 8.88
C PRO A 134 6.69 -3.70 9.08
N ILE A 135 7.03 -4.10 10.30
CA ILE A 135 7.40 -5.51 10.60
C ILE A 135 6.31 -6.48 10.14
N ARG A 136 5.02 -6.10 10.30
CA ARG A 136 3.88 -6.91 9.85
C ARG A 136 3.88 -7.16 8.34
N ALA A 137 4.36 -6.21 7.52
CA ALA A 137 4.52 -6.40 6.08
C ALA A 137 5.60 -7.45 5.76
N SER A 138 6.77 -7.38 6.40
CA SER A 138 7.82 -8.38 6.25
C SER A 138 7.36 -9.78 6.68
N ARG A 139 6.55 -9.88 7.74
CA ARG A 139 5.92 -11.14 8.16
C ARG A 139 4.94 -11.66 7.11
N ALA A 140 4.14 -10.78 6.48
CA ALA A 140 3.23 -11.16 5.41
C ALA A 140 3.97 -11.68 4.17
N MET A 141 5.10 -11.07 3.79
CA MET A 141 5.98 -11.56 2.72
C MET A 141 6.52 -12.97 3.03
N THR A 142 6.96 -13.19 4.28
CA THR A 142 7.42 -14.50 4.72
C THR A 142 6.30 -15.54 4.67
N ALA A 143 5.10 -15.20 5.16
CA ALA A 143 3.94 -16.09 5.11
C ALA A 143 3.57 -16.43 3.66
N TRP A 144 3.55 -15.43 2.77
CA TRP A 144 3.32 -15.63 1.33
C TRP A 144 4.32 -16.60 0.71
N ALA A 145 5.62 -16.49 1.06
CA ALA A 145 6.64 -17.40 0.51
C ALA A 145 6.44 -18.88 0.91
N HIS A 146 5.70 -19.15 1.99
CA HIS A 146 5.46 -20.48 2.55
C HIS A 146 4.02 -20.96 2.41
N ASP A 147 3.09 -20.22 1.80
CA ASP A 147 1.66 -20.56 1.76
C ASP A 147 1.31 -21.68 0.76
N GLY A 148 2.30 -22.19 0.01
CA GLY A 148 2.12 -23.26 -0.97
C GLY A 148 1.37 -22.88 -2.24
N SER A 149 0.88 -21.63 -2.36
CA SER A 149 0.23 -21.14 -3.58
C SER A 149 1.25 -20.92 -4.71
N ASP A 150 0.82 -21.12 -5.96
CA ASP A 150 1.59 -20.75 -7.16
C ASP A 150 0.70 -19.88 -8.04
N ASP A 151 0.67 -18.59 -7.73
CA ASP A 151 -0.12 -17.62 -8.47
C ASP A 151 0.61 -17.22 -9.77
N THR A 152 -0.03 -17.49 -10.90
CA THR A 152 0.49 -17.16 -12.23
C THR A 152 0.72 -15.66 -12.42
N ALA A 153 -0.07 -14.78 -11.78
CA ALA A 153 0.08 -13.34 -11.88
C ALA A 153 1.37 -12.82 -11.23
N THR A 154 1.81 -13.48 -10.14
CA THR A 154 3.05 -13.11 -9.42
C THR A 154 4.27 -13.86 -9.92
N ARG A 155 4.09 -14.93 -10.70
CA ARG A 155 5.17 -15.75 -11.26
C ARG A 155 6.20 -14.95 -12.07
N ARG A 156 5.80 -13.81 -12.64
CA ARG A 156 6.70 -12.91 -13.38
C ARG A 156 7.87 -12.38 -12.54
N PHE A 157 7.77 -12.38 -11.20
CA PHE A 157 8.84 -11.93 -10.29
C PHE A 157 9.88 -13.01 -9.98
N TYR A 158 9.55 -14.29 -10.19
CA TYR A 158 10.45 -15.44 -9.94
C TYR A 158 10.36 -16.48 -11.07
N PRO A 159 10.63 -16.08 -12.34
CA PRO A 159 10.31 -16.90 -13.52
C PRO A 159 11.04 -18.24 -13.56
N ALA A 160 12.25 -18.30 -13.00
CA ALA A 160 13.10 -19.50 -13.00
C ALA A 160 13.14 -20.23 -11.65
N LEU A 161 12.48 -19.72 -10.60
CA LEU A 161 12.57 -20.26 -9.26
C LEU A 161 11.23 -20.78 -8.77
N HIS A 162 11.27 -21.63 -7.75
CA HIS A 162 10.08 -21.99 -6.99
C HIS A 162 9.90 -21.02 -5.81
N LYS A 163 8.69 -20.55 -5.57
CA LYS A 163 8.33 -19.63 -4.49
C LYS A 163 8.91 -20.06 -3.14
N ARG A 164 8.80 -21.34 -2.78
CA ARG A 164 9.34 -21.91 -1.52
C ARG A 164 10.85 -21.79 -1.36
N SER A 165 11.61 -21.63 -2.44
CA SER A 165 13.07 -21.48 -2.37
C SER A 165 13.54 -20.04 -2.16
N LEU A 166 12.65 -19.04 -2.33
CA LEU A 166 13.01 -17.61 -2.27
C LEU A 166 13.59 -17.21 -0.91
N PHE A 167 13.08 -17.78 0.17
CA PHE A 167 13.60 -17.54 1.52
C PHE A 167 15.00 -18.15 1.72
N ALA A 168 15.19 -19.42 1.35
CA ALA A 168 16.49 -20.11 1.46
C ALA A 168 17.56 -19.47 0.57
N LEU A 169 17.16 -18.90 -0.57
CA LEU A 169 18.06 -18.18 -1.47
C LEU A 169 18.35 -16.73 -1.01
N GLY A 170 17.71 -16.25 0.06
CA GLY A 170 17.94 -14.94 0.64
C GLY A 170 17.32 -13.77 -0.13
N PHE A 171 16.33 -14.03 -0.99
CA PHE A 171 15.53 -12.98 -1.64
C PHE A 171 14.45 -12.42 -0.71
N ILE A 172 13.95 -13.24 0.23
CA ILE A 172 12.98 -12.81 1.26
C ILE A 172 13.60 -13.11 2.62
N ALA A 173 13.53 -12.17 3.54
CA ALA A 173 14.06 -12.28 4.88
C ALA A 173 13.01 -11.97 5.95
N ALA A 174 13.04 -12.71 7.08
CA ALA A 174 12.17 -12.48 8.22
C ALA A 174 12.47 -11.14 8.94
N ARG A 175 13.70 -10.66 8.81
CA ARG A 175 14.15 -9.35 9.34
C ARG A 175 14.67 -8.51 8.18
N SER A 176 14.18 -7.29 8.07
CA SER A 176 14.55 -6.35 7.00
C SER A 176 15.04 -5.03 7.61
N ARG A 177 16.07 -4.45 7.02
CA ARG A 177 16.50 -3.08 7.37
C ARG A 177 15.47 -2.03 6.96
N HIS A 178 14.57 -2.31 6.02
CA HIS A 178 13.42 -1.43 5.74
C HIS A 178 12.59 -1.17 7.01
N SER A 179 12.43 -2.16 7.90
CA SER A 179 11.68 -1.98 9.14
C SER A 179 12.35 -1.01 10.13
N THR A 180 13.59 -0.61 9.90
CA THR A 180 14.29 0.41 10.68
C THR A 180 14.14 1.83 10.12
N GLY A 181 13.62 1.97 8.88
CA GLY A 181 13.52 3.24 8.15
C GLY A 181 14.85 3.73 7.59
N THR A 182 15.88 2.86 7.53
CA THR A 182 17.21 3.20 6.98
C THR A 182 17.53 2.46 5.69
N ALA A 183 16.62 1.63 5.17
CA ALA A 183 16.75 1.02 3.85
C ALA A 183 15.74 1.59 2.87
N ILE A 184 16.10 1.54 1.59
CA ILE A 184 15.33 2.08 0.49
C ILE A 184 15.54 1.23 -0.76
N ASP A 185 14.46 0.99 -1.49
CA ASP A 185 14.48 0.41 -2.83
C ASP A 185 14.28 1.52 -3.85
N VAL A 186 15.24 1.71 -4.75
CA VAL A 186 15.34 2.91 -5.58
C VAL A 186 15.88 2.61 -6.97
N THR A 187 15.50 3.43 -7.94
CA THR A 187 15.98 3.42 -9.32
C THR A 187 16.21 4.82 -9.85
N LEU A 188 16.67 4.92 -11.10
CA LEU A 188 16.85 6.16 -11.84
C LEU A 188 15.70 6.41 -12.80
N VAL A 189 15.32 7.67 -12.93
CA VAL A 189 14.42 8.17 -13.98
C VAL A 189 15.11 9.30 -14.77
N ARG A 190 14.77 9.48 -16.04
CA ARG A 190 15.17 10.65 -16.82
C ARG A 190 14.30 11.85 -16.48
N LEU A 191 14.89 13.04 -16.43
CA LEU A 191 14.15 14.30 -16.22
C LEU A 191 13.92 15.03 -17.56
N PRO A 192 12.74 15.63 -17.77
CA PRO A 192 11.55 15.54 -16.90
C PRO A 192 10.98 14.13 -16.85
N VAL A 193 10.41 13.75 -15.70
CA VAL A 193 9.90 12.39 -15.51
C VAL A 193 8.70 12.12 -16.43
N ALA A 194 8.84 11.17 -17.35
CA ALA A 194 7.75 10.72 -18.21
C ALA A 194 6.67 10.01 -17.38
N ARG A 195 5.40 10.21 -17.74
CA ARG A 195 4.29 9.50 -17.12
C ARG A 195 4.33 8.02 -17.49
N ALA A 196 4.39 7.13 -16.52
CA ALA A 196 4.21 5.71 -16.74
C ALA A 196 2.73 5.38 -17.00
N PRO A 197 2.41 4.43 -17.88
CA PRO A 197 1.10 3.80 -17.90
C PRO A 197 0.76 3.22 -16.53
N ARG A 198 -0.52 3.16 -16.21
CA ARG A 198 -0.96 2.53 -14.96
C ARG A 198 -0.81 1.01 -15.06
N PHE A 199 -0.41 0.38 -13.96
CA PHE A 199 -0.47 -1.06 -13.84
C PHE A 199 -1.92 -1.55 -13.92
N ASP A 200 -2.17 -2.51 -14.80
CA ASP A 200 -3.46 -3.20 -14.93
C ASP A 200 -3.33 -4.61 -14.35
N PRO A 201 -4.00 -4.92 -13.23
CA PRO A 201 -3.90 -6.24 -12.60
C PRO A 201 -4.52 -7.36 -13.44
N THR A 202 -5.27 -7.04 -14.49
CA THR A 202 -5.86 -8.01 -15.42
C THR A 202 -5.00 -8.29 -16.65
N ALA A 203 -4.01 -7.43 -16.93
CA ALA A 203 -3.09 -7.60 -18.04
C ALA A 203 -2.04 -8.68 -17.74
N ARG A 204 -1.59 -9.34 -18.81
CA ARG A 204 -0.45 -10.26 -18.73
C ARG A 204 0.83 -9.53 -19.08
N TYR A 205 1.76 -9.51 -18.15
CA TYR A 205 3.09 -8.95 -18.33
C TYR A 205 4.13 -10.08 -18.45
N GLY A 206 5.18 -9.80 -19.20
CA GLY A 206 6.32 -10.69 -19.33
C GLY A 206 7.11 -10.82 -18.02
N PRO A 207 8.05 -11.77 -17.95
CA PRO A 207 8.87 -12.00 -16.76
C PRO A 207 9.74 -10.77 -16.44
N CYS A 208 10.03 -10.57 -15.18
CA CYS A 208 10.89 -9.47 -14.70
C CYS A 208 12.29 -9.46 -15.32
N THR A 209 12.71 -10.57 -15.90
CA THR A 209 13.98 -10.78 -16.63
C THR A 209 13.85 -10.57 -18.13
N GLY A 210 12.63 -10.34 -18.64
CA GLY A 210 12.36 -10.10 -20.06
C GLY A 210 12.72 -8.68 -20.51
N PRO A 211 12.52 -8.36 -21.80
CA PRO A 211 12.67 -7.00 -22.33
C PRO A 211 11.82 -5.97 -21.57
N ALA A 212 12.32 -4.75 -21.46
CA ALA A 212 11.67 -3.69 -20.66
C ALA A 212 10.23 -3.37 -21.11
N ASP A 213 10.00 -3.39 -22.42
CA ASP A 213 8.71 -3.14 -23.07
C ASP A 213 7.67 -4.25 -22.86
N GLN A 214 8.10 -5.44 -22.42
CA GLN A 214 7.22 -6.58 -22.12
C GLN A 214 6.93 -6.72 -20.63
N ARG A 215 7.67 -6.03 -19.78
CA ARG A 215 7.46 -6.03 -18.32
C ARG A 215 6.26 -5.18 -17.92
N ALA A 216 5.84 -5.27 -16.65
CA ALA A 216 4.86 -4.33 -16.10
C ALA A 216 5.34 -2.88 -16.28
N PRO A 217 4.42 -1.91 -16.51
CA PRO A 217 4.78 -0.54 -16.82
C PRO A 217 5.69 0.09 -15.77
N ASP A 218 6.80 0.64 -16.23
CA ASP A 218 7.76 1.35 -15.42
C ASP A 218 8.43 2.44 -16.26
N ASN A 219 8.58 3.65 -15.71
CA ASN A 219 9.21 4.77 -16.40
C ASN A 219 10.67 4.99 -15.97
N SER A 220 11.27 4.04 -15.29
CA SER A 220 12.68 4.07 -14.93
C SER A 220 13.58 3.72 -16.12
N VAL A 221 14.87 4.02 -16.01
CA VAL A 221 15.87 3.49 -16.94
C VAL A 221 15.93 1.97 -16.81
N ASP A 222 16.25 1.28 -17.90
CA ASP A 222 16.31 -0.19 -17.87
C ASP A 222 17.54 -0.69 -17.10
N MET A 223 17.31 -1.24 -15.93
CA MET A 223 18.35 -1.83 -15.07
C MET A 223 18.67 -3.30 -15.40
N GLY A 224 18.08 -3.88 -16.50
CA GLY A 224 18.29 -5.26 -16.93
C GLY A 224 17.33 -6.26 -16.31
N THR A 225 16.70 -5.93 -15.18
CA THR A 225 15.55 -6.64 -14.61
C THR A 225 14.54 -5.63 -14.09
N GLY A 226 13.28 -6.05 -13.90
CA GLY A 226 12.31 -5.29 -13.12
C GLY A 226 12.71 -5.22 -11.64
N PHE A 227 12.04 -4.34 -10.89
CA PHE A 227 12.08 -4.31 -9.43
C PHE A 227 11.55 -5.63 -8.84
N ASP A 228 12.07 -6.06 -7.70
CA ASP A 228 11.71 -7.33 -7.03
C ASP A 228 11.89 -8.59 -7.90
N CYS A 229 12.78 -8.55 -8.86
CA CYS A 229 13.07 -9.71 -9.70
C CYS A 229 13.95 -10.72 -8.96
N PHE A 230 13.39 -11.82 -8.51
CA PHE A 230 14.10 -12.90 -7.84
C PHE A 230 14.86 -13.77 -8.85
N ASP A 231 15.97 -13.25 -9.34
CA ASP A 231 16.86 -13.87 -10.32
C ASP A 231 18.28 -13.34 -10.10
N THR A 232 19.30 -14.16 -10.41
CA THR A 232 20.71 -13.76 -10.27
C THR A 232 21.08 -12.56 -11.15
N ARG A 233 20.33 -12.31 -12.23
CA ARG A 233 20.48 -11.09 -13.05
C ARG A 233 20.19 -9.80 -12.27
N SER A 234 19.49 -9.87 -11.13
CA SER A 234 19.25 -8.74 -10.22
C SER A 234 20.48 -8.41 -9.35
N TYR A 235 21.47 -9.28 -9.27
CA TYR A 235 22.70 -8.99 -8.50
C TYR A 235 23.39 -7.74 -9.07
N GLY A 236 23.75 -6.79 -8.19
CA GLY A 236 24.28 -5.49 -8.60
C GLY A 236 25.46 -5.58 -9.58
N ALA A 237 26.35 -6.56 -9.39
CA ALA A 237 27.53 -6.79 -10.21
C ALA A 237 27.33 -7.83 -11.33
N ASN A 238 26.08 -8.22 -11.66
CA ASN A 238 25.83 -9.22 -12.69
C ASN A 238 26.32 -8.75 -14.07
N MET A 239 27.10 -9.61 -14.75
CA MET A 239 27.71 -9.30 -16.04
C MET A 239 26.92 -9.81 -17.24
N SER A 240 25.87 -10.62 -17.04
CA SER A 240 25.06 -11.19 -18.14
C SER A 240 24.01 -10.23 -18.70
N ILE A 241 23.83 -9.04 -18.12
CA ILE A 241 22.96 -7.98 -18.61
C ILE A 241 23.71 -7.08 -19.61
N ALA A 242 22.96 -6.26 -20.38
CA ALA A 242 23.55 -5.38 -21.40
C ALA A 242 24.52 -4.33 -20.79
N PRO A 243 25.51 -3.87 -21.57
CA PRO A 243 26.47 -2.84 -21.12
C PRO A 243 25.79 -1.56 -20.58
N GLU A 244 24.75 -1.08 -21.24
CA GLU A 244 23.99 0.10 -20.82
C GLU A 244 23.30 -0.12 -19.48
N GLN A 245 22.71 -1.30 -19.25
CA GLN A 245 22.07 -1.66 -17.99
C GLN A 245 23.09 -1.71 -16.84
N ARG A 246 24.29 -2.24 -17.08
CA ARG A 246 25.40 -2.20 -16.12
C ARG A 246 25.85 -0.76 -15.82
N HIS A 247 25.91 0.10 -16.84
CA HIS A 247 26.24 1.52 -16.67
C HIS A 247 25.25 2.20 -15.70
N TRP A 248 23.94 2.00 -15.89
CA TRP A 248 22.93 2.58 -14.99
C TRP A 248 23.05 2.09 -13.54
N ARG A 249 23.34 0.80 -13.33
CA ARG A 249 23.57 0.25 -11.98
C ARG A 249 24.81 0.85 -11.33
N VAL A 250 25.91 0.97 -12.06
CA VAL A 250 27.15 1.58 -11.55
C VAL A 250 26.94 3.05 -11.22
N LEU A 251 26.22 3.78 -12.05
CA LEU A 251 25.88 5.19 -11.81
C LEU A 251 25.05 5.35 -10.54
N LEU A 252 23.96 4.59 -10.40
CA LEU A 252 23.12 4.59 -9.21
C LEU A 252 23.92 4.23 -7.96
N GLN A 253 24.67 3.13 -7.99
CA GLN A 253 25.49 2.70 -6.85
C GLN A 253 26.51 3.76 -6.44
N SER A 254 27.17 4.41 -7.41
CA SER A 254 28.15 5.45 -7.16
C SER A 254 27.49 6.70 -6.55
N ALA A 255 26.32 7.12 -7.06
CA ALA A 255 25.57 8.25 -6.50
C ALA A 255 25.15 7.98 -5.05
N MET A 256 24.54 6.81 -4.79
CA MET A 256 24.09 6.40 -3.47
C MET A 256 25.25 6.29 -2.46
N ARG A 257 26.37 5.68 -2.87
CA ARG A 257 27.54 5.49 -2.00
C ARG A 257 28.17 6.81 -1.53
N ARG A 258 28.20 7.84 -2.36
CA ARG A 258 28.74 9.18 -1.99
C ARG A 258 28.00 9.80 -0.81
N HIS A 259 26.74 9.41 -0.58
CA HIS A 259 25.90 9.93 0.48
C HIS A 259 25.57 8.91 1.57
N GLY A 260 26.45 7.91 1.79
CA GLY A 260 26.38 7.01 2.94
C GLY A 260 25.45 5.79 2.78
N PHE A 261 25.01 5.50 1.56
CA PHE A 261 24.24 4.30 1.26
C PHE A 261 25.13 3.17 0.72
N ALA A 262 24.89 1.93 1.16
CA ALA A 262 25.52 0.75 0.62
C ALA A 262 24.50 -0.17 -0.05
N ASN A 263 24.83 -0.65 -1.24
CA ASN A 263 23.97 -1.59 -1.99
C ASN A 263 24.02 -2.98 -1.37
N TYR A 264 22.87 -3.66 -1.35
CA TYR A 264 22.80 -5.08 -1.09
C TYR A 264 23.15 -5.87 -2.38
N PHE A 265 24.18 -6.67 -2.35
CA PHE A 265 24.81 -7.24 -3.57
C PHE A 265 23.88 -8.10 -4.43
N ARG A 266 22.78 -8.67 -3.87
CA ARG A 266 21.81 -9.50 -4.61
C ARG A 266 20.70 -8.70 -5.29
N GLU A 267 20.57 -7.39 -5.00
CA GLU A 267 19.48 -6.55 -5.42
C GLU A 267 20.01 -5.17 -5.85
N TRP A 268 19.97 -4.89 -7.18
CA TRP A 268 20.50 -3.63 -7.70
C TRP A 268 19.76 -2.40 -7.15
N TRP A 269 18.50 -2.58 -6.70
CA TRP A 269 17.65 -1.51 -6.19
C TRP A 269 17.81 -1.23 -4.70
N HIS A 270 18.27 -2.22 -3.90
CA HIS A 270 18.28 -2.14 -2.43
C HIS A 270 19.52 -1.46 -1.87
N TYR A 271 19.30 -0.41 -1.08
CA TYR A 271 20.36 0.34 -0.41
C TYR A 271 20.05 0.53 1.06
N SER A 272 21.07 0.41 1.92
CA SER A 272 21.00 0.67 3.34
C SER A 272 21.84 1.90 3.69
N PHE A 273 21.28 2.82 4.47
CA PHE A 273 21.97 3.99 5.01
C PHE A 273 22.59 3.66 6.36
N TYR A 274 23.86 4.02 6.55
CA TYR A 274 24.62 3.71 7.76
C TYR A 274 24.96 4.96 8.60
N GLY A 275 24.52 6.13 8.21
CA GLY A 275 24.74 7.39 8.93
C GLY A 275 23.71 7.72 10.00
N ALA A 276 22.78 6.82 10.31
CA ALA A 276 21.81 6.99 11.39
C ALA A 276 22.27 6.30 12.69
N PRO A 277 21.78 6.74 13.86
CA PRO A 277 21.93 6.00 15.12
C PRO A 277 21.45 4.56 14.98
N GLU A 278 21.93 3.65 15.86
CA GLU A 278 21.62 2.23 15.78
C GLU A 278 20.12 1.97 15.60
N PRO A 279 19.71 1.33 14.50
CA PRO A 279 18.32 1.30 14.12
C PRO A 279 17.60 0.12 14.78
N ARG A 280 16.54 0.41 15.56
CA ARG A 280 15.55 -0.61 15.90
C ARG A 280 14.50 -0.76 14.82
N ALA A 281 13.87 -1.94 14.72
CA ALA A 281 12.76 -2.18 13.83
C ALA A 281 11.44 -1.68 14.44
N TYR A 282 10.53 -1.21 13.57
CA TYR A 282 9.24 -0.61 13.94
C TYR A 282 8.08 -1.31 13.24
N ASP A 283 6.86 -1.11 13.75
CA ASP A 283 5.63 -1.69 13.18
C ASP A 283 4.45 -0.70 13.16
N PHE A 284 4.69 0.60 12.98
CA PHE A 284 3.62 1.58 12.79
C PHE A 284 3.13 1.58 11.32
N SER A 285 1.88 2.04 11.08
CA SER A 285 1.32 2.12 9.74
C SER A 285 1.84 3.33 8.98
N ILE A 286 2.06 3.17 7.67
CA ILE A 286 2.29 4.27 6.74
C ILE A 286 0.92 4.84 6.38
N THR A 287 0.59 6.01 6.93
CA THR A 287 -0.69 6.69 6.72
C THR A 287 -0.55 7.80 5.66
N PRO A 288 -1.68 8.29 5.09
CA PRO A 288 -1.63 9.45 4.22
C PRO A 288 -0.99 10.65 4.93
N ARG A 289 -0.08 11.33 4.24
CA ARG A 289 0.50 12.59 4.71
C ARG A 289 -0.60 13.61 4.97
N GLY A 290 -0.69 14.17 6.19
CA GLY A 290 -1.58 15.26 6.48
C GLY A 290 -1.22 16.48 5.66
N ARG A 291 -2.21 17.23 5.20
CA ARG A 291 -1.96 18.61 4.86
C ARG A 291 -1.46 19.28 6.13
N LEU A 292 -0.24 19.81 6.12
CA LEU A 292 0.18 20.80 7.12
C LEU A 292 -0.90 21.86 7.06
N GLY A 293 -1.65 22.07 8.16
CA GLY A 293 -2.72 23.06 8.20
C GLY A 293 -2.16 24.39 7.76
N ALA A 294 -2.72 24.95 6.71
CA ALA A 294 -2.72 26.41 6.49
C ALA A 294 -3.49 27.01 7.67
N GLY A 295 -2.80 27.39 8.73
CA GLY A 295 -3.45 27.89 9.92
C GLY A 295 -2.52 28.08 11.11
N LEU A 296 -1.42 28.81 10.92
CA LEU A 296 -0.74 29.58 11.97
C LEU A 296 -0.12 30.81 11.28
N GLU A 297 -0.97 31.57 10.58
CA GLU A 297 -0.67 32.99 10.37
C GLU A 297 -0.98 33.69 11.68
N SER A 298 0.08 34.12 12.34
CA SER A 298 0.24 35.19 13.30
C SER A 298 -1.03 35.89 13.75
N ALA A 299 -1.56 35.53 14.91
CA ALA A 299 -2.26 36.49 15.76
C ALA A 299 -1.19 37.45 16.36
N THR A 300 -0.93 38.54 15.69
CA THR A 300 -0.23 39.67 16.27
C THR A 300 -1.17 40.29 17.32
N PRO A 301 -0.80 40.39 18.60
CA PRO A 301 -1.63 41.06 19.57
C PRO A 301 -1.66 42.55 19.28
N PRO A 302 -2.80 43.25 19.47
CA PRO A 302 -2.86 44.69 19.29
C PRO A 302 -2.00 45.38 20.35
N ILE A 303 -1.14 46.25 19.88
CA ILE A 303 -0.38 47.19 20.70
C ILE A 303 -1.38 48.17 21.31
N ARG A 304 -1.41 48.25 22.64
CA ARG A 304 -2.02 49.38 23.39
C ARG A 304 -1.01 50.49 23.61
#